data_d0f210096a813139406fbe1f8b79e7f3
#
_entry.id   d0f210096a813139406fbe1f8b79e7f3
#
_cell.length_a   1.000
_cell.length_b   1.000
_cell.length_c   1.000
_cell.angle_alpha   90.00
_cell.angle_beta   90.00
_cell.angle_gamma   90.00
#
_symmetry.space_group_name_H-M   'P 1'
#
loop_
_entity.id
_entity.type
_entity.pdbx_description
1 polymer ?
#
loop_
_entity_poly.entity_id
_entity_poly.type
_entity_poly.pdbx_seq_one_letter_code
_entity_poly.pdbx_strand_id
1 'polypeptide(L)'
;MDLKGKVAVVTGGNGGLGQRICHALAKEGCHIAVVYAASKAQAEGVAKDLSKHQVSAAAFQCDVTKADQVNKLVDDVVKRFGSLDIFINDAAYNKSIPFKDLDGLTYEEWTKIIDINLTGPMLCIKAVGPVMKKQGSGRIVNISSVAGLGPTGSSIAYAVSKAGLIHLTKCMAVALAPEVLVNCVAPGLLEGTRATANLRPEVIETGRKAALLGVAADKDDCADQVVTMCRTNTMTGQTIVIDSGRTFH
;
A
#
# COMPACT_ATOMS: atom_id res chain seq x y z
N MET A 1 11.58 -12.95 7.21
CA MET A 1 11.38 -13.16 8.68
C MET A 1 10.27 -14.16 8.92
N ASP A 2 10.22 -14.79 10.10
CA ASP A 2 9.01 -15.47 10.56
C ASP A 2 7.94 -14.43 10.88
N LEU A 3 6.71 -14.63 10.41
CA LEU A 3 5.62 -13.66 10.52
C LEU A 3 4.75 -13.88 11.76
N LYS A 4 4.81 -15.07 12.38
CA LYS A 4 4.00 -15.41 13.54
C LYS A 4 4.29 -14.48 14.73
N GLY A 5 3.26 -13.84 15.27
CA GLY A 5 3.37 -12.88 16.36
C GLY A 5 3.94 -11.50 15.99
N LYS A 6 4.26 -11.25 14.70
CA LYS A 6 4.72 -9.95 14.22
C LYS A 6 3.58 -8.95 14.15
N VAL A 7 3.89 -7.67 14.28
CA VAL A 7 2.91 -6.58 14.20
C VAL A 7 3.00 -5.89 12.84
N ALA A 8 1.89 -5.92 12.12
CA ALA A 8 1.76 -5.30 10.81
C ALA A 8 0.79 -4.11 10.84
N VAL A 9 1.23 -2.99 10.31
CA VAL A 9 0.43 -1.78 10.09
C VAL A 9 0.08 -1.69 8.61
N VAL A 10 -1.20 -1.53 8.28
CA VAL A 10 -1.67 -1.40 6.90
C VAL A 10 -2.44 -0.08 6.76
N THR A 11 -1.83 0.93 6.11
CA THR A 11 -2.54 2.18 5.78
C THR A 11 -3.58 1.91 4.69
N GLY A 12 -4.77 2.50 4.82
CA GLY A 12 -5.87 2.14 3.92
C GLY A 12 -6.38 0.69 4.11
N GLY A 13 -6.09 0.07 5.26
CA GLY A 13 -6.42 -1.32 5.58
C GLY A 13 -7.91 -1.66 5.55
N ASN A 14 -8.79 -0.65 5.49
CA ASN A 14 -10.22 -0.80 5.24
C ASN A 14 -10.61 -0.69 3.75
N GLY A 15 -9.64 -0.51 2.84
CA GLY A 15 -9.85 -0.48 1.38
C GLY A 15 -9.93 -1.85 0.74
N GLY A 16 -10.22 -1.90 -0.58
CA GLY A 16 -10.41 -3.17 -1.30
C GLY A 16 -9.19 -4.08 -1.32
N LEU A 17 -7.97 -3.55 -1.53
CA LEU A 17 -6.73 -4.30 -1.47
C LEU A 17 -6.22 -4.40 -0.02
N GLY A 18 -6.29 -3.30 0.75
CA GLY A 18 -5.81 -3.27 2.12
C GLY A 18 -6.44 -4.33 3.01
N GLN A 19 -7.74 -4.61 2.85
CA GLN A 19 -8.41 -5.72 3.57
C GLN A 19 -7.80 -7.08 3.22
N ARG A 20 -7.51 -7.34 1.93
CA ARG A 20 -6.88 -8.60 1.49
C ARG A 20 -5.49 -8.76 2.10
N ILE A 21 -4.70 -7.67 2.10
CA ILE A 21 -3.38 -7.65 2.74
C ILE A 21 -3.50 -7.92 4.25
N CYS A 22 -4.44 -7.26 4.94
CA CYS A 22 -4.69 -7.51 6.36
C CYS A 22 -5.01 -8.99 6.63
N HIS A 23 -5.92 -9.60 5.84
CA HIS A 23 -6.28 -11.01 5.99
C HIS A 23 -5.12 -11.95 5.65
N ALA A 24 -4.34 -11.67 4.60
CA ALA A 24 -3.19 -12.49 4.23
C ALA A 24 -2.13 -12.51 5.35
N LEU A 25 -1.78 -11.32 5.91
CA LEU A 25 -0.86 -11.24 7.03
C LEU A 25 -1.41 -11.86 8.32
N ALA A 26 -2.72 -11.73 8.59
CA ALA A 26 -3.36 -12.35 9.74
C ALA A 26 -3.37 -13.88 9.66
N LYS A 27 -3.57 -14.47 8.47
CA LYS A 27 -3.43 -15.93 8.24
C LYS A 27 -2.03 -16.45 8.59
N GLU A 28 -1.00 -15.61 8.43
CA GLU A 28 0.38 -15.92 8.83
C GLU A 28 0.66 -15.71 10.32
N GLY A 29 -0.35 -15.32 11.09
CA GLY A 29 -0.26 -15.09 12.54
C GLY A 29 0.23 -13.69 12.92
N CYS A 30 0.22 -12.71 12.01
CA CYS A 30 0.52 -11.32 12.36
C CYS A 30 -0.61 -10.66 13.15
N HIS A 31 -0.28 -9.85 14.13
CA HIS A 31 -1.20 -8.87 14.71
C HIS A 31 -1.35 -7.66 13.77
N ILE A 32 -2.56 -7.13 13.64
CA ILE A 32 -2.87 -6.15 12.59
C ILE A 32 -3.35 -4.81 13.14
N ALA A 33 -2.69 -3.74 12.78
CA ALA A 33 -3.17 -2.37 12.90
C ALA A 33 -3.82 -1.95 11.58
N VAL A 34 -5.16 -1.90 11.56
CA VAL A 34 -5.95 -1.47 10.39
C VAL A 34 -6.06 0.05 10.41
N VAL A 35 -5.30 0.72 9.53
CA VAL A 35 -5.28 2.20 9.51
C VAL A 35 -6.28 2.73 8.49
N TYR A 36 -7.06 3.73 8.91
CA TYR A 36 -8.09 4.40 8.11
C TYR A 36 -8.03 5.93 8.28
N ALA A 37 -8.49 6.67 7.26
CA ALA A 37 -8.64 8.13 7.35
C ALA A 37 -10.06 8.53 7.80
N ALA A 38 -11.11 8.03 7.14
CA ALA A 38 -12.48 8.51 7.35
C ALA A 38 -13.50 7.43 7.81
N SER A 39 -13.39 6.19 7.36
CA SER A 39 -14.45 5.18 7.55
C SER A 39 -14.19 4.31 8.79
N LYS A 40 -14.39 4.86 9.99
CA LYS A 40 -14.14 4.18 11.28
C LYS A 40 -14.87 2.83 11.38
N ALA A 41 -16.19 2.83 11.18
CA ALA A 41 -17.00 1.60 11.31
C ALA A 41 -16.53 0.47 10.39
N GLN A 42 -16.10 0.80 9.16
CA GLN A 42 -15.56 -0.18 8.23
C GLN A 42 -14.23 -0.75 8.74
N ALA A 43 -13.33 0.09 9.26
CA ALA A 43 -12.04 -0.35 9.80
C ALA A 43 -12.21 -1.22 11.05
N GLU A 44 -13.12 -0.85 11.95
CA GLU A 44 -13.48 -1.65 13.12
C GLU A 44 -14.10 -3.00 12.73
N GLY A 45 -14.94 -3.01 11.68
CA GLY A 45 -15.49 -4.23 11.10
C GLY A 45 -14.39 -5.17 10.58
N VAL A 46 -13.41 -4.64 9.85
CA VAL A 46 -12.24 -5.41 9.39
C VAL A 46 -11.45 -5.94 10.58
N ALA A 47 -11.11 -5.10 11.56
CA ALA A 47 -10.36 -5.52 12.73
C ALA A 47 -11.08 -6.64 13.51
N LYS A 48 -12.41 -6.56 13.64
CA LYS A 48 -13.25 -7.61 14.25
C LYS A 48 -13.21 -8.91 13.43
N ASP A 49 -13.27 -8.82 12.11
CA ASP A 49 -13.23 -10.01 11.25
C ASP A 49 -11.88 -10.73 11.31
N LEU A 50 -10.77 -9.97 11.42
CA LEU A 50 -9.42 -10.50 11.56
C LEU A 50 -9.22 -11.35 12.83
N SER A 51 -10.00 -11.14 13.89
CA SER A 51 -9.93 -11.95 15.12
C SER A 51 -10.21 -13.44 14.89
N LYS A 52 -10.90 -13.79 13.79
CA LYS A 52 -11.14 -15.18 13.37
C LYS A 52 -9.84 -15.95 13.08
N HIS A 53 -8.74 -15.24 12.79
CA HIS A 53 -7.40 -15.81 12.61
C HIS A 53 -6.62 -16.01 13.91
N GLN A 54 -7.25 -15.82 15.08
CA GLN A 54 -6.62 -15.95 16.41
C GLN A 54 -5.47 -14.94 16.62
N VAL A 55 -5.54 -13.78 15.97
CA VAL A 55 -4.59 -12.68 16.14
C VAL A 55 -5.26 -11.47 16.78
N SER A 56 -4.45 -10.59 17.39
CA SER A 56 -4.94 -9.29 17.85
C SER A 56 -5.03 -8.33 16.66
N ALA A 57 -6.16 -7.64 16.54
CA ALA A 57 -6.32 -6.57 15.54
C ALA A 57 -7.02 -5.35 16.17
N ALA A 58 -6.68 -4.16 15.69
CA ALA A 58 -7.31 -2.91 16.10
C ALA A 58 -7.32 -1.89 14.97
N ALA A 59 -8.31 -1.00 14.97
CA ALA A 59 -8.43 0.08 14.01
C ALA A 59 -7.81 1.37 14.56
N PHE A 60 -7.03 2.09 13.71
CA PHE A 60 -6.38 3.34 14.05
C PHE A 60 -6.73 4.41 13.03
N GLN A 61 -7.09 5.60 13.48
CA GLN A 61 -7.32 6.72 12.58
C GLN A 61 -6.01 7.45 12.31
N CYS A 62 -5.70 7.68 11.04
CA CYS A 62 -4.55 8.48 10.63
C CYS A 62 -4.76 9.02 9.22
N ASP A 63 -4.59 10.34 9.07
CA ASP A 63 -4.34 10.98 7.79
C ASP A 63 -2.82 10.93 7.53
N VAL A 64 -2.40 10.12 6.56
CA VAL A 64 -0.98 9.91 6.24
C VAL A 64 -0.26 11.17 5.74
N THR A 65 -1.00 12.22 5.37
CA THR A 65 -0.44 13.51 4.97
C THR A 65 -0.06 14.40 6.16
N LYS A 66 -0.38 13.99 7.40
CA LYS A 66 -0.15 14.73 8.63
C LYS A 66 0.93 14.06 9.47
N ALA A 67 2.12 14.64 9.51
CA ALA A 67 3.29 14.07 10.19
C ALA A 67 3.04 13.81 11.69
N ASP A 68 2.30 14.67 12.37
CA ASP A 68 1.93 14.53 13.78
C ASP A 68 1.01 13.30 14.00
N GLN A 69 0.03 13.09 13.11
CA GLN A 69 -0.84 11.91 13.16
C GLN A 69 -0.08 10.62 12.86
N VAL A 70 0.86 10.66 11.92
CA VAL A 70 1.70 9.50 11.58
C VAL A 70 2.61 9.13 12.78
N ASN A 71 3.25 10.11 13.41
CA ASN A 71 4.06 9.86 14.61
C ASN A 71 3.21 9.28 15.74
N LYS A 72 2.03 9.86 16.00
CA LYS A 72 1.10 9.35 17.00
C LYS A 72 0.64 7.92 16.68
N LEU A 73 0.37 7.59 15.42
CA LEU A 73 0.02 6.23 15.00
C LEU A 73 1.11 5.24 15.38
N VAL A 74 2.38 5.57 15.13
CA VAL A 74 3.53 4.70 15.46
C VAL A 74 3.58 4.45 16.95
N ASP A 75 3.47 5.50 17.77
CA ASP A 75 3.49 5.40 19.23
C ASP A 75 2.32 4.56 19.75
N ASP A 76 1.10 4.79 19.25
CA ASP A 76 -0.10 4.07 19.65
C ASP A 76 -0.02 2.58 19.28
N VAL A 77 0.54 2.24 18.11
CA VAL A 77 0.74 0.85 17.68
C VAL A 77 1.75 0.15 18.56
N VAL A 78 2.92 0.76 18.81
CA VAL A 78 3.94 0.19 19.69
C VAL A 78 3.40 0.02 21.12
N LYS A 79 2.68 1.01 21.62
CA LYS A 79 2.02 0.91 22.94
C LYS A 79 0.99 -0.22 23.02
N ARG A 80 0.23 -0.44 21.93
CA ARG A 80 -0.86 -1.43 21.90
C ARG A 80 -0.38 -2.86 21.71
N PHE A 81 0.65 -3.06 20.87
CA PHE A 81 1.10 -4.39 20.43
C PHE A 81 2.52 -4.77 20.90
N GLY A 82 3.32 -3.81 21.40
CA GLY A 82 4.68 -4.02 21.89
C GLY A 82 5.78 -3.86 20.83
N SER A 83 5.45 -3.92 19.54
CA SER A 83 6.40 -3.74 18.44
C SER A 83 5.72 -3.14 17.18
N LEU A 84 6.52 -2.83 16.15
CA LEU A 84 6.08 -2.50 14.82
C LEU A 84 7.08 -3.15 13.83
N ASP A 85 6.73 -4.31 13.29
CA ASP A 85 7.65 -5.14 12.51
C ASP A 85 7.45 -4.97 10.98
N ILE A 86 6.20 -4.71 10.56
CA ILE A 86 5.79 -4.64 9.16
C ILE A 86 4.97 -3.37 8.96
N PHE A 87 5.26 -2.62 7.88
CA PHE A 87 4.49 -1.44 7.51
C PHE A 87 4.13 -1.48 6.02
N ILE A 88 2.82 -1.42 5.73
CA ILE A 88 2.30 -1.44 4.36
C ILE A 88 1.70 -0.09 4.02
N ASN A 89 2.29 0.61 3.05
CA ASN A 89 1.75 1.83 2.47
C ASN A 89 0.77 1.48 1.34
N ASP A 90 -0.52 1.27 1.69
CA ASP A 90 -1.60 1.00 0.72
C ASP A 90 -2.57 2.19 0.57
N ALA A 91 -2.61 3.12 1.52
CA ALA A 91 -3.44 4.32 1.41
C ALA A 91 -3.11 5.10 0.13
N ALA A 92 -4.14 5.36 -0.69
CA ALA A 92 -4.00 6.07 -1.94
C ALA A 92 -5.27 6.84 -2.30
N TYR A 93 -5.09 7.89 -3.11
CA TYR A 93 -6.15 8.65 -3.73
C TYR A 93 -5.91 8.74 -5.23
N ASN A 94 -6.98 8.65 -6.02
CA ASN A 94 -6.94 8.92 -7.43
C ASN A 94 -8.19 9.67 -7.88
N LYS A 95 -8.05 10.40 -8.98
CA LYS A 95 -9.13 11.03 -9.72
C LYS A 95 -8.90 10.77 -11.20
N SER A 96 -9.96 10.40 -11.91
CA SER A 96 -9.88 10.20 -13.36
C SER A 96 -9.88 11.56 -14.05
N ILE A 97 -8.74 11.92 -14.63
CA ILE A 97 -8.52 13.13 -15.40
C ILE A 97 -7.79 12.68 -16.69
N PRO A 98 -8.43 12.79 -17.88
CA PRO A 98 -7.79 12.36 -19.12
C PRO A 98 -6.43 13.04 -19.33
N PHE A 99 -5.43 12.31 -19.84
CA PHE A 99 -4.07 12.85 -20.04
C PHE A 99 -4.02 14.07 -20.97
N LYS A 100 -4.99 14.19 -21.88
CA LYS A 100 -5.11 15.35 -22.80
C LYS A 100 -5.81 16.56 -22.16
N ASP A 101 -6.45 16.39 -21.02
CA ASP A 101 -7.16 17.43 -20.29
C ASP A 101 -6.22 18.05 -19.25
N LEU A 102 -5.32 18.91 -19.71
CA LEU A 102 -4.35 19.56 -18.82
C LEU A 102 -5.02 20.60 -17.90
N ASP A 103 -6.09 21.25 -18.35
CA ASP A 103 -6.84 22.23 -17.58
C ASP A 103 -7.65 21.56 -16.45
N GLY A 104 -8.13 20.34 -16.70
CA GLY A 104 -8.81 19.53 -15.67
C GLY A 104 -7.90 19.03 -14.54
N LEU A 105 -6.57 19.01 -14.76
CA LEU A 105 -5.59 18.72 -13.72
C LEU A 105 -5.21 20.00 -12.97
N THR A 106 -6.07 20.41 -12.03
CA THR A 106 -5.81 21.59 -11.22
C THR A 106 -4.65 21.38 -10.25
N TYR A 107 -4.06 22.49 -9.76
CA TYR A 107 -2.99 22.44 -8.77
C TYR A 107 -3.42 21.72 -7.48
N GLU A 108 -4.65 21.92 -7.05
CA GLU A 108 -5.22 21.29 -5.85
C GLU A 108 -5.32 19.77 -6.00
N GLU A 109 -5.79 19.29 -7.17
CA GLU A 109 -5.86 17.85 -7.44
C GLU A 109 -4.47 17.23 -7.58
N TRP A 110 -3.56 17.93 -8.27
CA TRP A 110 -2.17 17.52 -8.35
C TRP A 110 -1.57 17.34 -6.96
N THR A 111 -1.63 18.40 -6.12
CA THR A 111 -1.05 18.41 -4.78
C THR A 111 -1.67 17.32 -3.91
N LYS A 112 -2.99 17.17 -3.94
CA LYS A 112 -3.70 16.14 -3.16
C LYS A 112 -3.26 14.73 -3.53
N ILE A 113 -3.11 14.44 -4.84
CA ILE A 113 -2.67 13.13 -5.30
C ILE A 113 -1.22 12.86 -4.87
N ILE A 114 -0.33 13.84 -5.06
CA ILE A 114 1.08 13.72 -4.65
C ILE A 114 1.20 13.56 -3.13
N ASP A 115 0.47 14.36 -2.36
CA ASP A 115 0.54 14.32 -0.89
C ASP A 115 0.11 12.97 -0.34
N ILE A 116 -1.00 12.42 -0.83
CA ILE A 116 -1.49 11.14 -0.31
C ILE A 116 -0.63 9.97 -0.81
N ASN A 117 -0.26 9.96 -2.11
CA ASN A 117 0.34 8.79 -2.74
C ASN A 117 1.86 8.73 -2.63
N LEU A 118 2.53 9.84 -2.38
CA LEU A 118 3.99 9.93 -2.34
C LEU A 118 4.51 10.56 -1.04
N THR A 119 4.04 11.75 -0.68
CA THR A 119 4.47 12.43 0.56
C THR A 119 4.04 11.62 1.79
N GLY A 120 2.80 11.08 1.80
CA GLY A 120 2.30 10.24 2.90
C GLY A 120 3.17 9.01 3.16
N PRO A 121 3.45 8.15 2.17
CA PRO A 121 4.40 7.05 2.31
C PRO A 121 5.78 7.49 2.81
N MET A 122 6.32 8.60 2.33
CA MET A 122 7.59 9.15 2.81
C MET A 122 7.53 9.51 4.30
N LEU A 123 6.46 10.19 4.74
CA LEU A 123 6.25 10.52 6.15
C LEU A 123 6.11 9.26 7.02
N CYS A 124 5.36 8.27 6.55
CA CYS A 124 5.22 6.99 7.23
C CYS A 124 6.56 6.28 7.37
N ILE A 125 7.34 6.14 6.29
CA ILE A 125 8.65 5.49 6.31
C ILE A 125 9.62 6.23 7.24
N LYS A 126 9.60 7.57 7.22
CA LYS A 126 10.42 8.40 8.12
C LYS A 126 10.09 8.17 9.59
N ALA A 127 8.82 7.92 9.93
CA ALA A 127 8.39 7.68 11.31
C ALA A 127 8.71 6.26 11.78
N VAL A 128 8.46 5.23 10.94
CA VAL A 128 8.63 3.82 11.34
C VAL A 128 10.08 3.36 11.25
N GLY A 129 10.88 3.92 10.35
CA GLY A 129 12.27 3.52 10.10
C GLY A 129 13.13 3.49 11.37
N PRO A 130 13.17 4.56 12.19
CA PRO A 130 13.93 4.59 13.44
C PRO A 130 13.49 3.51 14.44
N VAL A 131 12.18 3.23 14.53
CA VAL A 131 11.63 2.18 15.41
C VAL A 131 12.12 0.81 14.98
N MET A 132 11.98 0.50 13.68
CA MET A 132 12.42 -0.77 13.09
C MET A 132 13.95 -0.95 13.19
N LYS A 133 14.73 0.10 12.94
CA LYS A 133 16.20 0.07 13.11
C LYS A 133 16.58 -0.23 14.55
N LYS A 134 15.93 0.40 15.53
CA LYS A 134 16.16 0.12 16.95
C LYS A 134 15.79 -1.32 17.33
N GLN A 135 14.79 -1.91 16.69
CA GLN A 135 14.40 -3.33 16.84
C GLN A 135 15.38 -4.30 16.14
N GLY A 136 16.26 -3.79 15.26
CA GLY A 136 17.22 -4.57 14.46
C GLY A 136 16.58 -5.29 13.28
N SER A 137 15.29 -5.09 13.00
CA SER A 137 14.57 -5.74 11.89
C SER A 137 13.28 -5.00 11.54
N GLY A 138 12.99 -4.90 10.25
CA GLY A 138 11.72 -4.34 9.76
C GLY A 138 11.43 -4.72 8.30
N ARG A 139 10.15 -4.63 7.91
CA ARG A 139 9.69 -4.79 6.52
C ARG A 139 8.74 -3.67 6.16
N ILE A 140 9.04 -3.00 5.05
CA ILE A 140 8.17 -1.96 4.48
C ILE A 140 7.82 -2.39 3.07
N VAL A 141 6.51 -2.39 2.75
CA VAL A 141 6.03 -2.64 1.39
C VAL A 141 5.15 -1.49 0.95
N ASN A 142 5.54 -0.87 -0.15
CA ASN A 142 4.77 0.19 -0.79
C ASN A 142 3.86 -0.40 -1.89
N ILE A 143 2.61 0.05 -1.97
CA ILE A 143 1.69 -0.34 -3.02
C ILE A 143 1.66 0.76 -4.09
N SER A 144 2.38 0.50 -5.18
CA SER A 144 2.41 1.39 -6.34
C SER A 144 1.33 1.02 -7.36
N SER A 145 1.65 1.01 -8.63
CA SER A 145 0.79 0.62 -9.76
C SER A 145 1.64 0.47 -11.01
N VAL A 146 1.18 -0.29 -11.99
CA VAL A 146 1.74 -0.27 -13.36
C VAL A 146 1.69 1.13 -13.99
N ALA A 147 0.81 2.02 -13.52
CA ALA A 147 0.81 3.43 -13.91
C ALA A 147 2.12 4.16 -13.57
N GLY A 148 2.90 3.65 -12.61
CA GLY A 148 4.23 4.18 -12.28
C GLY A 148 5.34 3.69 -13.22
N LEU A 149 5.06 2.75 -14.11
CA LEU A 149 6.04 2.19 -15.06
C LEU A 149 5.90 2.78 -16.46
N GLY A 150 4.82 3.52 -16.73
CA GLY A 150 4.58 4.12 -18.03
C GLY A 150 3.55 5.25 -17.96
N PRO A 151 3.33 5.96 -19.11
CA PRO A 151 2.42 7.11 -19.16
C PRO A 151 0.95 6.64 -19.27
N THR A 152 0.47 5.91 -18.26
CA THR A 152 -0.88 5.34 -18.19
C THR A 152 -1.51 5.58 -16.81
N GLY A 153 -2.79 5.25 -16.63
CA GLY A 153 -3.48 5.37 -15.35
C GLY A 153 -4.61 6.39 -15.38
N SER A 154 -5.12 6.72 -14.19
CA SER A 154 -6.29 7.59 -14.03
C SER A 154 -6.00 9.07 -14.28
N SER A 155 -4.76 9.52 -14.13
CA SER A 155 -4.31 10.90 -14.39
C SER A 155 -2.79 10.97 -14.45
N ILE A 156 -2.26 12.08 -15.01
CA ILE A 156 -0.82 12.37 -14.99
C ILE A 156 -0.30 12.41 -13.55
N ALA A 157 -0.98 13.10 -12.63
CA ALA A 157 -0.58 13.18 -11.22
C ALA A 157 -0.51 11.80 -10.56
N TYR A 158 -1.48 10.92 -10.85
CA TYR A 158 -1.46 9.55 -10.34
C TYR A 158 -0.25 8.77 -10.87
N ALA A 159 -0.01 8.80 -12.18
CA ALA A 159 1.13 8.12 -12.80
C ALA A 159 2.46 8.60 -12.21
N VAL A 160 2.65 9.92 -12.11
CA VAL A 160 3.84 10.54 -11.52
C VAL A 160 4.01 10.15 -10.05
N SER A 161 2.92 10.18 -9.25
CA SER A 161 2.97 9.79 -7.83
C SER A 161 3.40 8.33 -7.66
N LYS A 162 2.91 7.43 -8.52
CA LYS A 162 3.24 6.00 -8.47
C LYS A 162 4.65 5.70 -9.00
N ALA A 163 5.14 6.44 -10.00
CA ALA A 163 6.54 6.40 -10.42
C ALA A 163 7.47 6.90 -9.29
N GLY A 164 7.12 8.02 -8.67
CA GLY A 164 7.83 8.55 -7.50
C GLY A 164 7.89 7.54 -6.35
N LEU A 165 6.80 6.81 -6.08
CA LEU A 165 6.75 5.80 -5.01
C LEU A 165 7.66 4.59 -5.31
N ILE A 166 7.76 4.15 -6.59
CA ILE A 166 8.70 3.12 -7.02
C ILE A 166 10.14 3.60 -6.76
N HIS A 167 10.45 4.85 -7.12
CA HIS A 167 11.78 5.39 -6.89
C HIS A 167 12.07 5.63 -5.40
N LEU A 168 11.10 6.13 -4.64
CA LEU A 168 11.19 6.29 -3.18
C LEU A 168 11.51 4.95 -2.50
N THR A 169 10.93 3.84 -2.97
CA THR A 169 11.25 2.50 -2.47
C THR A 169 12.73 2.18 -2.56
N LYS A 170 13.38 2.48 -3.69
CA LYS A 170 14.81 2.28 -3.90
C LYS A 170 15.66 3.16 -2.96
N CYS A 171 15.31 4.44 -2.87
CA CYS A 171 16.01 5.38 -1.99
C CYS A 171 15.92 4.95 -0.51
N MET A 172 14.73 4.53 -0.07
CA MET A 172 14.51 4.11 1.32
C MET A 172 15.14 2.75 1.62
N ALA A 173 15.25 1.86 0.64
CA ALA A 173 16.00 0.62 0.79
C ALA A 173 17.48 0.89 1.09
N VAL A 174 18.08 1.87 0.42
CA VAL A 174 19.47 2.31 0.69
C VAL A 174 19.58 2.95 2.08
N ALA A 175 18.64 3.82 2.45
CA ALA A 175 18.70 4.59 3.69
C ALA A 175 18.48 3.74 4.96
N LEU A 176 17.76 2.63 4.85
CA LEU A 176 17.30 1.85 6.00
C LEU A 176 17.97 0.47 6.12
N ALA A 177 18.77 0.07 5.12
CA ALA A 177 19.56 -1.15 5.19
C ALA A 177 20.65 -1.04 6.29
N PRO A 178 21.10 -2.18 6.87
CA PRO A 178 20.65 -3.54 6.58
C PRO A 178 19.41 -3.99 7.37
N GLU A 179 18.99 -3.25 8.38
CA GLU A 179 17.97 -3.69 9.36
C GLU A 179 16.58 -3.74 8.73
N VAL A 180 16.25 -2.79 7.83
CA VAL A 180 14.90 -2.66 7.27
C VAL A 180 14.93 -2.90 5.75
N LEU A 181 14.15 -3.86 5.29
CA LEU A 181 13.97 -4.11 3.86
C LEU A 181 12.74 -3.36 3.34
N VAL A 182 12.90 -2.64 2.24
CA VAL A 182 11.85 -1.81 1.63
C VAL A 182 11.61 -2.28 0.20
N ASN A 183 10.41 -2.74 -0.10
CA ASN A 183 10.02 -3.24 -1.42
C ASN A 183 8.68 -2.65 -1.89
N CYS A 184 8.30 -2.93 -3.12
CA CYS A 184 7.11 -2.40 -3.76
C CYS A 184 6.35 -3.48 -4.53
N VAL A 185 5.02 -3.48 -4.42
CA VAL A 185 4.12 -4.19 -5.33
C VAL A 185 3.49 -3.17 -6.26
N ALA A 186 3.46 -3.47 -7.56
CA ALA A 186 2.85 -2.63 -8.58
C ALA A 186 1.70 -3.39 -9.28
N PRO A 187 0.46 -3.29 -8.75
CA PRO A 187 -0.69 -3.93 -9.35
C PRO A 187 -1.08 -3.31 -10.69
N GLY A 188 -1.68 -4.13 -11.57
CA GLY A 188 -2.47 -3.71 -12.71
C GLY A 188 -3.86 -3.23 -12.32
N LEU A 189 -4.84 -3.47 -13.19
CA LEU A 189 -6.26 -3.20 -12.92
C LEU A 189 -6.77 -4.11 -11.82
N LEU A 190 -7.16 -3.55 -10.66
CA LEU A 190 -7.79 -4.27 -9.54
C LEU A 190 -9.28 -3.92 -9.48
N GLU A 191 -10.15 -4.86 -9.84
CA GLU A 191 -11.59 -4.66 -9.81
C GLU A 191 -12.13 -4.62 -8.36
N GLY A 192 -13.22 -3.85 -8.16
CA GLY A 192 -13.90 -3.75 -6.85
C GLY A 192 -13.07 -3.06 -5.78
N THR A 193 -12.12 -2.21 -6.17
CA THR A 193 -11.44 -1.25 -5.29
C THR A 193 -12.06 0.13 -5.41
N ARG A 194 -11.79 1.03 -4.45
CA ARG A 194 -12.22 2.44 -4.57
C ARG A 194 -11.67 3.11 -5.83
N ALA A 195 -10.48 2.71 -6.25
CA ALA A 195 -9.83 3.24 -7.45
C ALA A 195 -10.55 2.89 -8.74
N THR A 196 -11.28 1.78 -8.76
CA THR A 196 -11.97 1.24 -9.94
C THR A 196 -13.50 1.28 -9.84
N ALA A 197 -14.05 1.65 -8.67
CA ALA A 197 -15.50 1.63 -8.42
C ALA A 197 -16.33 2.48 -9.38
N ASN A 198 -15.75 3.56 -9.91
CA ASN A 198 -16.41 4.48 -10.83
C ASN A 198 -15.96 4.31 -12.28
N LEU A 199 -15.22 3.24 -12.61
CA LEU A 199 -14.84 2.95 -13.99
C LEU A 199 -16.05 2.38 -14.75
N ARG A 200 -16.23 2.84 -15.97
CA ARG A 200 -17.26 2.29 -16.87
C ARG A 200 -16.90 0.84 -17.24
N PRO A 201 -17.91 -0.04 -17.41
CA PRO A 201 -17.66 -1.45 -17.76
C PRO A 201 -16.74 -1.64 -18.96
N GLU A 202 -16.87 -0.76 -20.00
CA GLU A 202 -16.06 -0.82 -21.21
C GLU A 202 -14.57 -0.56 -20.93
N VAL A 203 -14.25 0.29 -19.93
CA VAL A 203 -12.87 0.58 -19.53
C VAL A 203 -12.27 -0.63 -18.81
N ILE A 204 -13.06 -1.29 -17.97
CA ILE A 204 -12.66 -2.53 -17.28
C ILE A 204 -12.39 -3.63 -18.31
N GLU A 205 -13.33 -3.82 -19.25
CA GLU A 205 -13.21 -4.84 -20.30
C GLU A 205 -12.00 -4.58 -21.23
N THR A 206 -11.76 -3.32 -21.58
CA THR A 206 -10.56 -2.91 -22.34
C THR A 206 -9.29 -3.23 -21.55
N GLY A 207 -9.30 -2.98 -20.23
CA GLY A 207 -8.19 -3.30 -19.35
C GLY A 207 -7.90 -4.80 -19.28
N ARG A 208 -8.94 -5.64 -19.22
CA ARG A 208 -8.80 -7.12 -19.23
C ARG A 208 -8.22 -7.59 -20.57
N LYS A 209 -8.77 -7.13 -21.68
CA LYS A 209 -8.30 -7.49 -23.03
C LYS A 209 -6.86 -7.06 -23.33
N ALA A 210 -6.37 -6.03 -22.65
CA ALA A 210 -4.99 -5.57 -22.80
C ALA A 210 -3.98 -6.44 -22.03
N ALA A 211 -4.44 -7.32 -21.14
CA ALA A 211 -3.60 -8.25 -20.41
C ALA A 211 -3.50 -9.59 -21.14
N LEU A 212 -2.33 -10.23 -21.16
CA LEU A 212 -2.12 -11.52 -21.83
C LEU A 212 -3.02 -12.64 -21.30
N LEU A 213 -3.30 -12.62 -20.00
CA LEU A 213 -4.17 -13.62 -19.38
C LEU A 213 -5.67 -13.33 -19.57
N GLY A 214 -6.04 -12.20 -20.20
CA GLY A 214 -7.42 -11.82 -20.46
C GLY A 214 -8.25 -11.50 -19.22
N VAL A 215 -7.62 -11.29 -18.05
CA VAL A 215 -8.24 -11.01 -16.77
C VAL A 215 -7.62 -9.80 -16.09
N ALA A 216 -8.35 -9.19 -15.17
CA ALA A 216 -7.78 -8.19 -14.27
C ALA A 216 -6.80 -8.85 -13.28
N ALA A 217 -5.89 -8.06 -12.71
CA ALA A 217 -5.02 -8.52 -11.63
C ALA A 217 -5.85 -8.93 -10.41
N ASP A 218 -5.44 -10.01 -9.75
CA ASP A 218 -6.10 -10.50 -8.55
C ASP A 218 -5.58 -9.79 -7.29
N LYS A 219 -6.49 -9.43 -6.39
CA LYS A 219 -6.15 -8.78 -5.12
C LYS A 219 -5.48 -9.73 -4.13
N ASP A 220 -5.84 -11.02 -4.18
CA ASP A 220 -5.25 -12.01 -3.30
C ASP A 220 -3.82 -12.34 -3.75
N ASP A 221 -3.54 -12.44 -5.06
CA ASP A 221 -2.17 -12.54 -5.59
C ASP A 221 -1.29 -11.35 -5.17
N CYS A 222 -1.86 -10.12 -5.21
CA CYS A 222 -1.15 -8.94 -4.72
C CYS A 222 -0.85 -9.02 -3.22
N ALA A 223 -1.81 -9.49 -2.41
CA ALA A 223 -1.64 -9.66 -0.97
C ALA A 223 -0.63 -10.76 -0.63
N ASP A 224 -0.64 -11.88 -1.36
CA ASP A 224 0.32 -12.97 -1.20
C ASP A 224 1.74 -12.52 -1.57
N GLN A 225 1.88 -11.67 -2.59
CA GLN A 225 3.18 -11.07 -2.92
C GLN A 225 3.67 -10.14 -1.80
N VAL A 226 2.79 -9.37 -1.14
CA VAL A 226 3.15 -8.58 0.05
C VAL A 226 3.66 -9.49 1.17
N VAL A 227 2.97 -10.59 1.46
CA VAL A 227 3.40 -11.60 2.45
C VAL A 227 4.78 -12.16 2.09
N THR A 228 4.99 -12.51 0.82
CA THR A 228 6.29 -13.01 0.30
C THR A 228 7.41 -12.00 0.56
N MET A 229 7.19 -10.72 0.26
CA MET A 229 8.15 -9.65 0.53
C MET A 229 8.47 -9.49 2.02
N CYS A 230 7.49 -9.72 2.91
CA CYS A 230 7.70 -9.67 4.35
C CYS A 230 8.51 -10.89 4.87
N ARG A 231 8.38 -12.06 4.23
CA ARG A 231 9.13 -13.28 4.61
C ARG A 231 10.58 -13.26 4.17
N THR A 232 10.87 -12.71 3.00
CA THR A 232 12.23 -12.76 2.39
C THR A 232 13.25 -11.95 3.20
N ASN A 233 14.53 -12.36 3.11
CA ASN A 233 15.63 -11.74 3.86
C ASN A 233 16.70 -11.10 2.94
N THR A 234 16.62 -11.31 1.63
CA THR A 234 17.62 -10.82 0.66
C THR A 234 17.02 -9.99 -0.47
N MET A 235 15.74 -9.62 -0.35
CA MET A 235 15.04 -8.75 -1.32
C MET A 235 14.78 -7.38 -0.72
N THR A 236 15.41 -6.35 -1.27
CA THR A 236 15.17 -4.94 -0.93
C THR A 236 15.33 -4.05 -2.16
N GLY A 237 14.59 -2.95 -2.21
CA GLY A 237 14.59 -2.00 -3.32
C GLY A 237 13.89 -2.52 -4.59
N GLN A 238 13.18 -3.65 -4.51
CA GLN A 238 12.57 -4.30 -5.66
C GLN A 238 11.12 -3.89 -5.85
N THR A 239 10.68 -3.89 -7.10
CA THR A 239 9.27 -3.71 -7.49
C THR A 239 8.81 -4.96 -8.24
N ILE A 240 7.76 -5.60 -7.73
CA ILE A 240 7.12 -6.75 -8.39
C ILE A 240 5.78 -6.32 -8.97
N VAL A 241 5.60 -6.61 -10.26
CA VAL A 241 4.38 -6.32 -11.01
C VAL A 241 3.43 -7.50 -10.94
N ILE A 242 2.15 -7.22 -10.63
CA ILE A 242 1.04 -8.18 -10.67
C ILE A 242 -0.06 -7.57 -11.55
N ASP A 243 -0.06 -7.89 -12.84
CA ASP A 243 -0.91 -7.20 -13.83
C ASP A 243 -1.48 -8.09 -14.94
N SER A 244 -1.45 -9.40 -14.73
CA SER A 244 -1.92 -10.41 -15.69
C SER A 244 -1.18 -10.37 -17.05
N GLY A 245 0.09 -9.91 -17.03
CA GLY A 245 0.91 -9.81 -18.24
C GLY A 245 0.56 -8.62 -19.13
N ARG A 246 0.17 -7.48 -18.55
CA ARG A 246 -0.12 -6.26 -19.30
C ARG A 246 1.13 -5.44 -19.63
N THR A 247 2.11 -5.43 -18.72
CA THR A 247 3.36 -4.64 -18.90
C THR A 247 4.59 -5.51 -18.69
N PHE A 248 5.62 -5.22 -19.50
CA PHE A 248 6.96 -5.82 -19.39
C PHE A 248 7.98 -4.69 -19.21
N HIS A 249 9.00 -4.90 -18.38
CA HIS A 249 10.07 -3.93 -18.06
C HIS A 249 11.37 -4.65 -17.71
#